data_481fba4e637dfa883e8b0cfb6279aedb
#
_entry.id   481fba4e637dfa883e8b0cfb6279aedb
#
_cell.length_a   1.000
_cell.length_b   1.000
_cell.length_c   1.000
_cell.angle_alpha   90.00
_cell.angle_beta   90.00
_cell.angle_gamma   90.00
#
_symmetry.space_group_name_H-M   'P 1'
#
loop_
_entity.id
_entity.type
_entity.pdbx_description
1 polymer ?
#
loop_
_entity_poly.entity_id
_entity_poly.type
_entity_poly.pdbx_seq_one_letter_code
_entity_poly.pdbx_strand_id
1 'polypeptide(L)'
;MRAVLIILFVFGLHQIVWSQEGLIILQNESIEFEADGFYINKVEDVRANKENIGFMQKGVFAKTKIDANLKGGVEKAIYNYLKENFRQDTNGVPIVICITQLEISESSGLPITGKAKIKIDFCREKNGSLGKLYNAEAYVEKPAVNVSKTHEERIREVIVSCLESFNNSDWESISPMFFKESEKN
;
A
#
# COMPACT_ATOMS: atom_id res chain seq x y z
N MET A 1 -3.42 -22.11 -67.55
CA MET A 1 -4.14 -21.45 -66.49
C MET A 1 -3.39 -21.68 -65.18
N ARG A 2 -2.71 -20.68 -64.64
CA ARG A 2 -1.96 -20.75 -63.38
C ARG A 2 -2.82 -20.07 -62.33
N ALA A 3 -3.29 -20.84 -61.34
CA ALA A 3 -4.00 -20.27 -60.18
C ALA A 3 -2.99 -19.68 -59.20
N VAL A 4 -3.11 -18.38 -58.94
CA VAL A 4 -2.34 -17.67 -57.91
C VAL A 4 -3.10 -17.76 -56.61
N LEU A 5 -2.53 -18.48 -55.63
CA LEU A 5 -3.07 -18.59 -54.26
C LEU A 5 -2.61 -17.40 -53.48
N ILE A 6 -3.53 -16.45 -53.21
CA ILE A 6 -3.25 -15.29 -52.32
C ILE A 6 -3.53 -15.73 -50.89
N ILE A 7 -2.47 -15.92 -50.09
CA ILE A 7 -2.54 -16.17 -48.67
C ILE A 7 -2.63 -14.79 -47.96
N LEU A 8 -3.81 -14.43 -47.50
CA LEU A 8 -4.04 -13.28 -46.65
C LEU A 8 -3.54 -13.61 -45.24
N PHE A 9 -2.35 -13.09 -44.90
CA PHE A 9 -1.80 -13.13 -43.56
C PHE A 9 -2.49 -12.02 -42.72
N VAL A 10 -3.53 -12.39 -41.99
CA VAL A 10 -4.16 -11.50 -41.02
C VAL A 10 -3.27 -11.41 -39.79
N PHE A 11 -2.40 -10.40 -39.77
CA PHE A 11 -1.68 -10.02 -38.58
C PHE A 11 -2.68 -9.41 -37.58
N GLY A 12 -3.13 -10.23 -36.61
CA GLY A 12 -3.85 -9.76 -35.46
C GLY A 12 -2.93 -8.86 -34.63
N LEU A 13 -3.04 -7.55 -34.82
CA LEU A 13 -2.45 -6.55 -33.96
C LEU A 13 -3.08 -6.68 -32.56
N HIS A 14 -2.48 -7.47 -31.69
CA HIS A 14 -2.75 -7.39 -30.28
C HIS A 14 -2.25 -6.05 -29.81
N GLN A 15 -3.18 -5.11 -29.69
CA GLN A 15 -2.94 -3.83 -29.02
C GLN A 15 -2.67 -4.14 -27.56
N ILE A 16 -1.39 -4.17 -27.17
CA ILE A 16 -1.00 -4.16 -25.76
C ILE A 16 -1.41 -2.78 -25.24
N VAL A 17 -2.56 -2.71 -24.59
CA VAL A 17 -3.01 -1.51 -23.87
C VAL A 17 -2.09 -1.40 -22.67
N TRP A 18 -1.08 -0.55 -22.77
CA TRP A 18 -0.28 -0.14 -21.63
C TRP A 18 -1.20 0.71 -20.73
N SER A 19 -1.69 0.12 -19.65
CA SER A 19 -2.34 0.89 -18.59
C SER A 19 -1.31 1.91 -18.08
N GLN A 20 -1.61 3.20 -18.18
CA GLN A 20 -0.78 4.25 -17.60
C GLN A 20 -1.01 4.22 -16.09
N GLU A 21 -0.15 3.51 -15.36
CA GLU A 21 -0.18 3.53 -13.91
C GLU A 21 0.37 4.84 -13.35
N GLY A 22 -0.33 5.37 -12.35
CA GLY A 22 0.15 6.45 -11.51
C GLY A 22 1.05 5.90 -10.41
N LEU A 23 2.36 5.79 -10.66
CA LEU A 23 3.29 5.27 -9.67
C LEU A 23 3.63 6.34 -8.62
N ILE A 24 3.35 6.03 -7.37
CA ILE A 24 3.66 6.85 -6.19
C ILE A 24 4.94 6.31 -5.55
N ILE A 25 5.88 7.21 -5.25
CA ILE A 25 7.12 6.90 -4.55
C ILE A 25 7.03 7.52 -3.17
N LEU A 26 7.12 6.71 -2.12
CA LEU A 26 7.22 7.20 -0.76
C LEU A 26 8.58 7.89 -0.58
N GLN A 27 8.54 9.14 -0.12
CA GLN A 27 9.73 9.94 0.08
C GLN A 27 10.37 9.63 1.43
N ASN A 28 11.68 9.84 1.52
CA ASN A 28 12.41 9.70 2.77
C ASN A 28 12.10 10.90 3.68
N GLU A 29 11.32 10.62 4.72
CA GLU A 29 11.01 11.55 5.78
C GLU A 29 11.01 10.81 7.10
N SER A 30 11.85 11.25 8.03
CA SER A 30 12.04 10.60 9.32
C SER A 30 10.75 10.57 10.12
N ILE A 31 10.47 9.43 10.74
CA ILE A 31 9.38 9.27 11.69
C ILE A 31 9.88 9.77 13.06
N GLU A 32 9.12 10.67 13.69
CA GLU A 32 9.58 11.44 14.85
C GLU A 32 9.67 10.62 16.15
N PHE A 33 8.96 9.51 16.25
CA PHE A 33 9.02 8.60 17.41
C PHE A 33 9.86 7.35 17.12
N GLU A 34 10.25 6.65 18.18
CA GLU A 34 11.00 5.39 18.11
C GLU A 34 10.10 4.22 18.49
N ALA A 35 10.41 3.04 17.97
CA ALA A 35 9.73 1.80 18.38
C ALA A 35 10.05 1.47 19.83
N ASP A 36 9.04 1.16 20.63
CA ASP A 36 9.19 0.69 21.99
C ASP A 36 9.05 -0.84 22.03
N GLY A 37 10.18 -1.52 22.22
CA GLY A 37 10.26 -2.97 22.36
C GLY A 37 10.00 -3.81 21.09
N PHE A 38 9.99 -3.23 19.88
CA PHE A 38 9.77 -3.99 18.66
C PHE A 38 10.57 -3.49 17.44
N TYR A 39 10.61 -4.33 16.40
CA TYR A 39 11.06 -3.92 15.06
C TYR A 39 10.19 -4.55 13.98
N ILE A 40 10.14 -3.91 12.82
CA ILE A 40 9.39 -4.41 11.66
C ILE A 40 10.25 -5.42 10.90
N ASN A 41 9.91 -6.69 11.03
CA ASN A 41 10.60 -7.78 10.36
C ASN A 41 10.14 -7.94 8.90
N LYS A 42 8.84 -7.71 8.63
CA LYS A 42 8.23 -7.95 7.33
C LYS A 42 6.98 -7.08 7.13
N VAL A 43 6.69 -6.76 5.89
CA VAL A 43 5.40 -6.21 5.46
C VAL A 43 4.77 -7.17 4.47
N GLU A 44 3.51 -7.51 4.64
CA GLU A 44 2.70 -8.35 3.75
C GLU A 44 1.49 -7.58 3.24
N ASP A 45 1.25 -7.66 1.94
CA ASP A 45 0.03 -7.16 1.32
C ASP A 45 -1.02 -8.27 1.28
N VAL A 46 -1.93 -8.27 2.24
CA VAL A 46 -3.02 -9.25 2.36
C VAL A 46 -4.38 -8.69 1.89
N ARG A 47 -4.37 -7.58 1.16
CA ARG A 47 -5.59 -6.99 0.59
C ARG A 47 -6.28 -7.97 -0.36
N ALA A 48 -7.60 -7.96 -0.36
CA ALA A 48 -8.40 -8.79 -1.28
C ALA A 48 -8.19 -8.37 -2.75
N ASN A 49 -8.08 -7.05 -3.02
CA ASN A 49 -7.70 -6.51 -4.33
C ASN A 49 -6.31 -5.89 -4.24
N LYS A 50 -5.38 -6.38 -5.05
CA LYS A 50 -3.99 -5.93 -5.15
C LYS A 50 -3.65 -5.24 -6.47
N GLU A 51 -4.63 -5.11 -7.38
CA GLU A 51 -4.41 -4.54 -8.72
C GLU A 51 -3.99 -3.07 -8.64
N ASN A 52 -4.63 -2.30 -7.75
CA ASN A 52 -4.28 -0.90 -7.51
C ASN A 52 -4.57 -0.50 -6.05
N ILE A 53 -4.20 0.73 -5.70
CA ILE A 53 -4.54 1.37 -4.42
C ILE A 53 -5.56 2.49 -4.59
N GLY A 54 -6.23 2.56 -5.74
CA GLY A 54 -7.21 3.61 -6.09
C GLY A 54 -6.83 4.34 -7.36
N PHE A 55 -7.28 5.58 -7.49
CA PHE A 55 -7.15 6.36 -8.71
C PHE A 55 -6.60 7.75 -8.45
N MET A 56 -5.76 8.21 -9.36
CA MET A 56 -5.32 9.60 -9.47
C MET A 56 -5.96 10.25 -10.69
N GLN A 57 -6.20 11.57 -10.62
CA GLN A 57 -6.68 12.34 -11.74
C GLN A 57 -5.49 12.98 -12.47
N LYS A 58 -5.47 12.87 -13.81
CA LYS A 58 -4.41 13.39 -14.67
C LYS A 58 -4.97 14.27 -15.78
N GLY A 59 -4.14 15.20 -16.24
CA GLY A 59 -4.46 16.08 -17.35
C GLY A 59 -5.09 17.42 -16.93
N VAL A 60 -5.25 18.29 -17.93
CA VAL A 60 -5.89 19.60 -17.73
C VAL A 60 -7.34 19.37 -17.33
N PHE A 61 -7.76 19.96 -16.21
CA PHE A 61 -9.08 19.78 -15.58
C PHE A 61 -9.36 18.36 -15.02
N ALA A 62 -8.32 17.58 -14.71
CA ALA A 62 -8.44 16.28 -14.05
C ALA A 62 -9.45 15.32 -14.75
N LYS A 63 -9.43 15.27 -16.10
CA LYS A 63 -10.42 14.53 -16.89
C LYS A 63 -10.14 13.03 -16.99
N THR A 64 -8.90 12.60 -16.77
CA THR A 64 -8.50 11.20 -16.93
C THR A 64 -8.19 10.60 -15.58
N LYS A 65 -8.89 9.52 -15.20
CA LYS A 65 -8.54 8.68 -14.06
C LYS A 65 -7.51 7.66 -14.50
N ILE A 66 -6.45 7.51 -13.74
CA ILE A 66 -5.44 6.48 -13.93
C ILE A 66 -5.30 5.68 -12.64
N ASP A 67 -5.05 4.38 -12.77
CA ASP A 67 -4.80 3.51 -11.64
C ASP A 67 -3.54 3.96 -10.90
N ALA A 68 -3.60 3.97 -9.57
CA ALA A 68 -2.52 4.37 -8.72
C ALA A 68 -1.93 3.15 -8.00
N ASN A 69 -0.60 3.10 -7.94
CA ASN A 69 0.14 2.07 -7.20
C ASN A 69 1.38 2.64 -6.53
N LEU A 70 1.88 1.97 -5.51
CA LEU A 70 3.20 2.26 -4.98
C LEU A 70 4.29 1.67 -5.90
N LYS A 71 5.33 2.45 -6.18
CA LYS A 71 6.46 1.97 -6.99
C LYS A 71 7.13 0.77 -6.31
N GLY A 72 7.17 -0.35 -7.02
CA GLY A 72 7.73 -1.60 -6.52
C GLY A 72 6.75 -2.48 -5.75
N GLY A 73 5.47 -2.09 -5.68
CA GLY A 73 4.41 -2.79 -4.93
C GLY A 73 4.30 -2.34 -3.47
N VAL A 74 3.16 -2.62 -2.86
CA VAL A 74 2.82 -2.14 -1.51
C VAL A 74 3.78 -2.67 -0.46
N GLU A 75 4.06 -3.96 -0.45
CA GLU A 75 4.96 -4.60 0.53
C GLU A 75 6.34 -3.96 0.54
N LYS A 76 6.97 -3.93 -0.63
CA LYS A 76 8.35 -3.45 -0.76
C LYS A 76 8.46 -1.95 -0.50
N ALA A 77 7.51 -1.16 -1.00
CA ALA A 77 7.53 0.28 -0.83
C ALA A 77 7.38 0.68 0.64
N ILE A 78 6.43 0.07 1.37
CA ILE A 78 6.22 0.35 2.79
C ILE A 78 7.36 -0.20 3.63
N TYR A 79 7.84 -1.42 3.37
CA TYR A 79 8.97 -1.98 4.11
C TYR A 79 10.23 -1.11 4.00
N ASN A 80 10.59 -0.68 2.78
CA ASN A 80 11.75 0.17 2.57
C ASN A 80 11.59 1.53 3.26
N TYR A 81 10.40 2.15 3.14
CA TYR A 81 10.10 3.40 3.82
C TYR A 81 10.33 3.29 5.33
N LEU A 82 9.78 2.26 5.97
CA LEU A 82 9.92 2.04 7.40
C LEU A 82 11.37 1.72 7.80
N LYS A 83 12.06 0.90 7.02
CA LYS A 83 13.46 0.54 7.27
C LYS A 83 14.40 1.75 7.23
N GLU A 84 14.13 2.71 6.35
CA GLU A 84 14.98 3.87 6.14
C GLU A 84 14.64 5.05 7.08
N ASN A 85 13.38 5.14 7.53
CA ASN A 85 12.89 6.35 8.19
C ASN A 85 12.37 6.14 9.61
N PHE A 86 12.24 4.90 10.10
CA PHE A 86 11.74 4.57 11.42
C PHE A 86 12.83 3.98 12.30
N ARG A 87 13.13 4.61 13.43
CA ARG A 87 14.08 4.08 14.42
C ARG A 87 13.44 2.91 15.16
N GLN A 88 14.05 1.74 15.05
CA GLN A 88 13.51 0.48 15.53
C GLN A 88 14.39 -0.12 16.61
N ASP A 89 13.78 -0.76 17.61
CA ASP A 89 14.50 -1.55 18.61
C ASP A 89 14.81 -2.94 18.03
N THR A 90 16.01 -3.10 17.49
CA THR A 90 16.45 -4.37 16.88
C THR A 90 16.60 -5.53 17.87
N ASN A 91 16.57 -5.27 19.18
CA ASN A 91 16.54 -6.29 20.23
C ASN A 91 15.12 -6.64 20.67
N GLY A 92 14.14 -5.89 20.18
CA GLY A 92 12.73 -6.06 20.51
C GLY A 92 12.06 -7.23 19.77
N VAL A 93 10.74 -7.26 19.83
CA VAL A 93 9.92 -8.31 19.24
C VAL A 93 9.80 -8.09 17.72
N PRO A 94 10.05 -9.13 16.88
CA PRO A 94 9.80 -9.04 15.45
C PRO A 94 8.30 -8.95 15.14
N ILE A 95 7.90 -7.87 14.46
CA ILE A 95 6.52 -7.61 14.05
C ILE A 95 6.38 -7.77 12.54
N VAL A 96 5.32 -8.45 12.12
CA VAL A 96 4.86 -8.50 10.74
C VAL A 96 3.70 -7.52 10.58
N ILE A 97 3.83 -6.59 9.64
CA ILE A 97 2.77 -5.67 9.25
C ILE A 97 1.97 -6.32 8.12
N CYS A 98 0.69 -6.61 8.34
CA CYS A 98 -0.23 -7.10 7.33
C CYS A 98 -1.14 -5.97 6.86
N ILE A 99 -0.95 -5.49 5.63
CA ILE A 99 -1.78 -4.45 5.04
C ILE A 99 -3.08 -5.08 4.56
N THR A 100 -4.18 -4.86 5.26
CA THR A 100 -5.51 -5.40 4.93
C THR A 100 -6.32 -4.46 4.03
N GLN A 101 -6.01 -3.15 4.07
CA GLN A 101 -6.57 -2.12 3.19
C GLN A 101 -5.54 -1.01 2.96
N LEU A 102 -5.42 -0.54 1.73
CA LEU A 102 -4.73 0.69 1.37
C LEU A 102 -5.46 1.29 0.19
N GLU A 103 -6.00 2.48 0.36
CA GLU A 103 -6.81 3.14 -0.66
C GLU A 103 -6.53 4.64 -0.71
N ILE A 104 -6.48 5.18 -1.93
CA ILE A 104 -6.47 6.61 -2.19
C ILE A 104 -7.63 6.99 -3.11
N SER A 105 -8.11 8.22 -2.96
CA SER A 105 -9.12 8.78 -3.85
C SER A 105 -9.05 10.31 -3.88
N GLU A 106 -9.67 10.87 -4.90
CA GLU A 106 -9.80 12.32 -5.09
C GLU A 106 -11.27 12.69 -5.25
N SER A 107 -11.70 13.80 -4.63
CA SER A 107 -13.06 14.32 -4.84
C SER A 107 -13.17 14.99 -6.21
N SER A 108 -14.40 15.09 -6.73
CA SER A 108 -14.71 15.80 -7.97
C SER A 108 -15.15 17.26 -7.75
N GLY A 109 -15.18 17.75 -6.50
CA GLY A 109 -15.64 19.09 -6.13
C GLY A 109 -14.54 20.15 -6.07
N LEU A 110 -14.92 21.40 -5.81
CA LEU A 110 -14.00 22.49 -5.48
C LEU A 110 -14.22 22.91 -4.02
N PRO A 111 -13.18 22.93 -3.17
CA PRO A 111 -11.80 22.49 -3.46
C PRO A 111 -11.70 20.97 -3.71
N ILE A 112 -10.76 20.56 -4.56
CA ILE A 112 -10.45 19.14 -4.73
C ILE A 112 -9.79 18.65 -3.45
N THR A 113 -10.28 17.55 -2.89
CA THR A 113 -9.69 16.90 -1.71
C THR A 113 -9.12 15.55 -2.09
N GLY A 114 -7.94 15.25 -1.56
CA GLY A 114 -7.34 13.93 -1.64
C GLY A 114 -7.55 13.18 -0.33
N LYS A 115 -7.77 11.89 -0.46
CA LYS A 115 -8.01 10.98 0.66
C LYS A 115 -7.01 9.85 0.62
N ALA A 116 -6.59 9.40 1.81
CA ALA A 116 -5.90 8.14 1.99
C ALA A 116 -6.48 7.40 3.18
N LYS A 117 -6.58 6.09 3.07
CA LYS A 117 -7.05 5.19 4.11
C LYS A 117 -6.18 3.95 4.16
N ILE A 118 -5.82 3.51 5.36
CA ILE A 118 -5.09 2.26 5.57
C ILE A 118 -5.70 1.48 6.74
N LYS A 119 -5.64 0.14 6.64
CA LYS A 119 -5.85 -0.76 7.78
C LYS A 119 -4.67 -1.71 7.85
N ILE A 120 -4.14 -1.86 9.05
CA ILE A 120 -2.98 -2.68 9.36
C ILE A 120 -3.32 -3.65 10.49
N ASP A 121 -3.02 -4.93 10.29
CA ASP A 121 -2.90 -5.88 11.37
C ASP A 121 -1.41 -6.00 11.73
N PHE A 122 -1.06 -5.72 12.98
CA PHE A 122 0.27 -5.97 13.54
C PHE A 122 0.27 -7.37 14.12
N CYS A 123 1.17 -8.20 13.63
CA CYS A 123 1.19 -9.63 13.93
C CYS A 123 2.55 -10.09 14.44
N ARG A 124 2.54 -11.13 15.26
CA ARG A 124 3.73 -11.93 15.60
C ARG A 124 3.71 -13.21 14.79
N GLU A 125 4.85 -13.57 14.23
CA GLU A 125 5.00 -14.86 13.56
C GLU A 125 5.56 -15.91 14.52
N LYS A 126 4.98 -17.12 14.52
CA LYS A 126 5.46 -18.28 15.24
C LYS A 126 5.23 -19.54 14.41
N ASN A 127 6.32 -20.25 14.08
CA ASN A 127 6.27 -21.49 13.30
C ASN A 127 5.50 -21.35 11.97
N GLY A 128 5.68 -20.22 11.26
CA GLY A 128 5.00 -19.94 9.99
C GLY A 128 3.50 -19.61 10.12
N SER A 129 3.02 -19.36 11.33
CA SER A 129 1.65 -18.90 11.59
C SER A 129 1.67 -17.49 12.14
N LEU A 130 0.73 -16.66 11.69
CA LEU A 130 0.58 -15.28 12.16
C LEU A 130 -0.45 -15.22 13.28
N GLY A 131 -0.10 -14.51 14.35
CA GLY A 131 -1.01 -14.20 15.45
C GLY A 131 -1.15 -12.69 15.59
N LYS A 132 -2.38 -12.19 15.47
CA LYS A 132 -2.68 -10.76 15.55
C LYS A 132 -2.50 -10.23 16.95
N LEU A 133 -1.71 -9.17 17.09
CA LEU A 133 -1.50 -8.43 18.34
C LEU A 133 -2.39 -7.19 18.40
N TYR A 134 -2.49 -6.46 17.28
CA TYR A 134 -3.19 -5.18 17.23
C TYR A 134 -3.75 -4.93 15.84
N ASN A 135 -4.85 -4.17 15.76
CA ASN A 135 -5.40 -3.67 14.51
C ASN A 135 -5.48 -2.17 14.57
N ALA A 136 -4.93 -1.50 13.57
CA ALA A 136 -5.00 -0.05 13.42
C ALA A 136 -5.69 0.32 12.11
N GLU A 137 -6.44 1.41 12.15
CA GLU A 137 -7.02 2.05 10.97
C GLU A 137 -6.74 3.55 11.03
N ALA A 138 -6.27 4.12 9.92
CA ALA A 138 -6.06 5.55 9.79
C ALA A 138 -6.68 6.09 8.50
N TYR A 139 -7.14 7.32 8.57
CA TYR A 139 -7.76 8.04 7.47
C TYR A 139 -7.33 9.50 7.49
N VAL A 140 -7.03 10.03 6.32
CA VAL A 140 -6.72 11.45 6.13
C VAL A 140 -7.45 11.98 4.91
N GLU A 141 -8.00 13.19 5.05
CA GLU A 141 -8.62 13.94 3.96
C GLU A 141 -8.12 15.39 4.02
N LYS A 142 -7.44 15.84 2.96
CA LYS A 142 -6.89 17.20 2.88
C LYS A 142 -7.15 17.80 1.50
N PRO A 143 -7.59 19.08 1.44
CA PRO A 143 -7.64 19.80 0.18
C PRO A 143 -6.23 20.09 -0.34
N ALA A 144 -6.06 20.11 -1.65
CA ALA A 144 -4.82 20.54 -2.28
C ALA A 144 -5.08 21.09 -3.68
N VAL A 145 -4.21 22.01 -4.13
CA VAL A 145 -4.25 22.54 -5.49
C VAL A 145 -3.84 21.46 -6.50
N ASN A 146 -2.94 20.58 -6.11
CA ASN A 146 -2.52 19.42 -6.90
C ASN A 146 -2.58 18.17 -6.03
N VAL A 147 -3.77 17.60 -5.93
CA VAL A 147 -4.05 16.46 -5.05
C VAL A 147 -3.20 15.24 -5.41
N SER A 148 -3.02 14.97 -6.71
CA SER A 148 -2.25 13.80 -7.16
C SER A 148 -0.79 13.82 -6.70
N LYS A 149 -0.18 15.01 -6.57
CA LYS A 149 1.20 15.15 -6.07
C LYS A 149 1.33 14.96 -4.56
N THR A 150 0.24 15.08 -3.82
CA THR A 150 0.22 15.00 -2.35
C THR A 150 -0.33 13.68 -1.82
N HIS A 151 -0.63 12.70 -2.67
CA HIS A 151 -1.03 11.37 -2.22
C HIS A 151 0.07 10.65 -1.46
N GLU A 152 1.30 10.84 -1.87
CA GLU A 152 2.47 10.29 -1.20
C GLU A 152 2.52 10.70 0.28
N GLU A 153 2.41 12.01 0.56
CA GLU A 153 2.35 12.56 1.92
C GLU A 153 1.21 11.95 2.75
N ARG A 154 0.00 11.84 2.17
CA ARG A 154 -1.15 11.26 2.86
C ARG A 154 -0.96 9.78 3.18
N ILE A 155 -0.33 9.01 2.27
CA ILE A 155 -0.03 7.60 2.51
C ILE A 155 0.96 7.46 3.66
N ARG A 156 2.02 8.27 3.71
CA ARG A 156 2.95 8.29 4.83
C ARG A 156 2.25 8.63 6.14
N GLU A 157 1.43 9.67 6.14
CA GLU A 157 0.67 10.12 7.32
C GLU A 157 -0.19 8.99 7.91
N VAL A 158 -0.96 8.26 7.08
CA VAL A 158 -1.78 7.15 7.59
C VAL A 158 -0.95 5.96 8.06
N ILE A 159 0.20 5.67 7.43
CA ILE A 159 1.14 4.64 7.89
C ILE A 159 1.70 5.01 9.27
N VAL A 160 2.19 6.23 9.42
CA VAL A 160 2.77 6.75 10.67
C VAL A 160 1.72 6.75 11.79
N SER A 161 0.49 7.18 11.50
CA SER A 161 -0.61 7.16 12.48
C SER A 161 -0.93 5.76 12.99
N CYS A 162 -0.91 4.75 12.11
CA CYS A 162 -1.11 3.36 12.53
C CYS A 162 0.05 2.82 13.38
N LEU A 163 1.29 3.17 13.02
CA LEU A 163 2.47 2.79 13.80
C LEU A 163 2.47 3.43 15.19
N GLU A 164 2.15 4.71 15.28
CA GLU A 164 2.06 5.43 16.54
C GLU A 164 0.96 4.84 17.44
N SER A 165 -0.19 4.51 16.84
CA SER A 165 -1.28 3.83 17.55
C SER A 165 -0.85 2.47 18.10
N PHE A 166 -0.10 1.68 17.34
CA PHE A 166 0.46 0.42 17.80
C PHE A 166 1.50 0.62 18.90
N ASN A 167 2.45 1.53 18.70
CA ASN A 167 3.51 1.84 19.65
C ASN A 167 2.97 2.26 21.04
N ASN A 168 1.86 2.99 21.04
CA ASN A 168 1.21 3.50 22.25
C ASN A 168 0.17 2.52 22.85
N SER A 169 -0.01 1.34 22.26
CA SER A 169 -0.96 0.35 22.75
C SER A 169 -0.31 -0.63 23.74
N ASP A 170 -1.15 -1.38 24.46
CA ASP A 170 -0.69 -2.45 25.37
C ASP A 170 -0.53 -3.79 24.62
N TRP A 171 0.13 -3.73 23.45
CA TRP A 171 0.28 -4.90 22.55
C TRP A 171 1.09 -6.04 23.17
N GLU A 172 2.00 -5.74 24.11
CA GLU A 172 2.83 -6.74 24.80
C GLU A 172 2.02 -7.67 25.69
N SER A 173 0.90 -7.17 26.24
CA SER A 173 0.00 -7.95 27.10
C SER A 173 -0.85 -8.94 26.29
N ILE A 174 -0.90 -8.80 24.96
CA ILE A 174 -1.73 -9.62 24.08
C ILE A 174 -1.11 -10.99 23.87
N SER A 175 -1.86 -12.04 24.18
CA SER A 175 -1.53 -13.41 23.83
C SER A 175 -2.24 -13.81 22.55
N PRO A 176 -1.58 -13.70 21.37
CA PRO A 176 -2.23 -13.91 20.09
C PRO A 176 -2.57 -15.39 19.88
N MET A 177 -3.75 -15.67 19.30
CA MET A 177 -4.06 -16.97 18.76
C MET A 177 -3.39 -17.11 17.39
N PHE A 178 -2.58 -18.17 17.22
CA PHE A 178 -1.90 -18.46 15.96
C PHE A 178 -2.75 -19.40 15.11
N PHE A 179 -3.10 -18.96 13.92
CA PHE A 179 -3.79 -19.79 12.93
C PHE A 179 -2.81 -20.15 11.82
N LYS A 180 -2.69 -21.44 11.52
CA LYS A 180 -2.05 -21.84 10.27
C LYS A 180 -2.91 -21.33 9.12
N GLU A 181 -2.30 -20.68 8.15
CA GLU A 181 -2.94 -20.46 6.87
C GLU A 181 -3.34 -21.85 6.34
N SER A 182 -4.65 -22.11 6.25
CA SER A 182 -5.11 -23.36 5.65
C SER A 182 -4.59 -23.37 4.22
N GLU A 183 -3.83 -24.42 3.88
CA GLU A 183 -3.34 -24.67 2.54
C GLU A 183 -4.49 -24.38 1.55
N LYS A 184 -4.28 -23.37 0.71
CA LYS A 184 -5.21 -23.09 -0.38
C LYS A 184 -5.07 -24.23 -1.36
N ASN A 185 -6.03 -25.20 -1.28
CA ASN A 185 -6.29 -26.19 -2.33
C ASN A 185 -6.84 -25.49 -3.58
#